data_6887d3103b013c14d4dd607b13e0371d
#
_entry.id   6887d3103b013c14d4dd607b13e0371d
#
_cell.length_a   1.000
_cell.length_b   1.000
_cell.length_c   1.000
_cell.angle_alpha   90.00
_cell.angle_beta   90.00
_cell.angle_gamma   90.00
#
_symmetry.space_group_name_H-M   'P 1'
#
loop_
_entity.id
_entity.type
_entity.pdbx_description
1 polymer ?
#
loop_
_entity_poly.entity_id
_entity_poly.type
_entity_poly.pdbx_seq_one_letter_code
_entity_poly.pdbx_strand_id
1 'polypeptide(L)'
;MGELATHDPFGLTGLTYDDVLLLPELTDVVPSSVDTSSRLTKNISLRIPLLSAAMDTVTEARMAIAMARQGGIGILHRNLSIEEQAAQVRQVKRSESGMVEDPVTVGPDATIDELDSLCGHYRVSGLPVVNEDGTLLGIITNRDLR
;
A
#
# COMPACT_ATOMS: atom_id res chain seq x y z
N MET A 1 38.61 -35.77 -16.67
CA MET A 1 38.32 -34.80 -17.76
C MET A 1 36.82 -34.63 -17.79
N GLY A 2 36.32 -33.61 -17.09
CA GLY A 2 34.90 -33.34 -17.04
C GLY A 2 34.46 -32.64 -18.31
N GLU A 3 33.48 -33.19 -19.01
CA GLU A 3 32.80 -32.53 -20.10
C GLU A 3 32.18 -31.22 -19.56
N LEU A 4 32.71 -30.12 -20.05
CA LEU A 4 31.99 -28.82 -19.95
C LEU A 4 30.74 -28.99 -20.82
N ALA A 5 29.60 -29.21 -20.16
CA ALA A 5 28.30 -29.12 -20.80
C ALA A 5 28.22 -27.74 -21.46
N THR A 6 28.28 -27.72 -22.79
CA THR A 6 28.06 -26.51 -23.58
C THR A 6 26.63 -26.09 -23.32
N HIS A 7 26.45 -25.05 -22.52
CA HIS A 7 25.14 -24.46 -22.24
C HIS A 7 24.64 -23.81 -23.53
N ASP A 8 23.77 -24.52 -24.25
CA ASP A 8 23.09 -23.96 -25.43
C ASP A 8 22.12 -22.87 -24.94
N PRO A 9 22.39 -21.60 -25.23
CA PRO A 9 21.52 -20.52 -24.78
C PRO A 9 20.12 -20.56 -25.42
N PHE A 10 19.93 -21.36 -26.47
CA PHE A 10 18.65 -21.56 -27.15
C PHE A 10 17.98 -22.88 -26.76
N GLY A 11 18.61 -23.69 -25.94
CA GLY A 11 18.09 -24.98 -25.47
C GLY A 11 17.17 -24.90 -24.27
N LEU A 12 17.00 -23.70 -23.66
CA LEU A 12 16.09 -23.50 -22.53
C LEU A 12 14.67 -23.23 -23.02
N THR A 13 13.74 -24.08 -22.62
CA THR A 13 12.31 -23.84 -22.84
C THR A 13 11.78 -22.94 -21.73
N GLY A 14 11.34 -21.74 -22.09
CA GLY A 14 10.60 -20.86 -21.19
C GLY A 14 9.10 -21.05 -21.42
N LEU A 15 8.36 -21.40 -20.39
CA LEU A 15 6.90 -21.55 -20.45
C LEU A 15 6.22 -20.29 -19.96
N THR A 16 5.10 -19.94 -20.60
CA THR A 16 4.18 -18.90 -20.15
C THR A 16 2.92 -19.54 -19.54
N TYR A 17 2.05 -18.75 -18.92
CA TYR A 17 0.77 -19.25 -18.42
C TYR A 17 -0.15 -19.79 -19.54
N ASP A 18 0.04 -19.33 -20.77
CA ASP A 18 -0.71 -19.83 -21.93
C ASP A 18 -0.26 -21.23 -22.37
N ASP A 19 0.95 -21.66 -21.98
CA ASP A 19 1.53 -22.94 -22.33
C ASP A 19 1.22 -24.05 -21.33
N VAL A 20 0.66 -23.71 -20.16
CA VAL A 20 0.52 -24.67 -19.06
C VAL A 20 -0.88 -24.62 -18.46
N LEU A 21 -1.34 -25.76 -17.93
CA LEU A 21 -2.57 -25.88 -17.16
C LEU A 21 -2.25 -26.52 -15.79
N LEU A 22 -2.97 -26.08 -14.76
CA LEU A 22 -2.96 -26.77 -13.48
C LEU A 22 -3.84 -28.02 -13.58
N LEU A 23 -3.26 -29.17 -13.30
CA LEU A 23 -4.00 -30.43 -13.22
C LEU A 23 -4.71 -30.49 -11.87
N PRO A 24 -6.02 -30.81 -11.84
CA PRO A 24 -6.73 -31.07 -10.60
C PRO A 24 -6.20 -32.35 -9.94
N GLU A 25 -6.07 -32.32 -8.63
CA GLU A 25 -5.63 -33.44 -7.84
C GLU A 25 -6.50 -33.58 -6.59
N LEU A 26 -6.47 -34.79 -5.99
CA LEU A 26 -7.21 -35.08 -4.76
C LEU A 26 -6.63 -34.24 -3.62
N THR A 27 -7.50 -33.59 -2.85
CA THR A 27 -7.15 -32.87 -1.63
C THR A 27 -8.17 -33.12 -0.54
N ASP A 28 -7.71 -33.10 0.70
CA ASP A 28 -8.52 -33.12 1.92
C ASP A 28 -8.66 -31.72 2.54
N VAL A 29 -8.02 -30.72 1.94
CA VAL A 29 -8.07 -29.32 2.40
C VAL A 29 -9.31 -28.64 1.86
N VAL A 30 -10.19 -28.18 2.76
CA VAL A 30 -11.34 -27.35 2.38
C VAL A 30 -10.94 -25.91 2.12
N PRO A 31 -11.63 -25.17 1.21
CA PRO A 31 -11.23 -23.81 0.84
C PRO A 31 -11.07 -22.85 2.01
N SER A 32 -11.87 -22.98 3.05
CA SER A 32 -11.79 -22.14 4.26
C SER A 32 -10.55 -22.38 5.14
N SER A 33 -9.86 -23.50 4.94
CA SER A 33 -8.67 -23.90 5.67
C SER A 33 -7.38 -23.67 4.88
N VAL A 34 -7.48 -23.13 3.68
CA VAL A 34 -6.30 -22.85 2.84
C VAL A 34 -5.50 -21.70 3.43
N ASP A 35 -4.21 -21.93 3.66
CA ASP A 35 -3.24 -20.87 3.96
C ASP A 35 -2.52 -20.46 2.66
N THR A 36 -2.77 -19.24 2.20
CA THR A 36 -2.12 -18.65 1.02
C THR A 36 -0.96 -17.74 1.38
N SER A 37 -0.58 -17.67 2.66
CA SER A 37 0.52 -16.82 3.11
C SER A 37 1.83 -17.17 2.42
N SER A 38 2.66 -16.16 2.18
CA SER A 38 3.95 -16.31 1.54
C SER A 38 4.98 -15.37 2.16
N ARG A 39 6.21 -15.82 2.25
CA ARG A 39 7.31 -14.98 2.73
C ARG A 39 7.99 -14.29 1.56
N LEU A 40 7.86 -12.97 1.51
CA LEU A 40 8.50 -12.14 0.49
C LEU A 40 9.98 -11.88 0.79
N THR A 41 10.30 -11.54 2.03
CA THR A 41 11.68 -11.31 2.50
C THR A 41 11.88 -11.93 3.87
N LYS A 42 13.06 -11.75 4.48
CA LYS A 42 13.31 -12.19 5.86
C LYS A 42 12.27 -11.65 6.85
N ASN A 43 11.83 -10.40 6.64
CA ASN A 43 11.02 -9.65 7.59
C ASN A 43 9.62 -9.29 7.08
N ILE A 44 9.28 -9.70 5.84
CA ILE A 44 7.99 -9.37 5.23
C ILE A 44 7.30 -10.66 4.81
N SER A 45 6.12 -10.89 5.38
CA SER A 45 5.21 -11.94 4.98
C SER A 45 3.93 -11.32 4.42
N LEU A 46 3.36 -11.96 3.40
CA LEU A 46 2.12 -11.57 2.75
C LEU A 46 1.03 -12.57 3.10
N ARG A 47 -0.21 -12.10 3.20
CA ARG A 47 -1.39 -12.99 3.37
C ARG A 47 -1.77 -13.68 2.07
N ILE A 48 -1.54 -13.03 0.94
CA ILE A 48 -1.68 -13.59 -0.40
C ILE A 48 -0.40 -13.32 -1.20
N PRO A 49 0.07 -14.26 -2.04
CA PRO A 49 1.34 -14.16 -2.76
C PRO A 49 1.23 -13.28 -4.01
N LEU A 50 0.64 -12.09 -3.88
CA LEU A 50 0.45 -11.16 -4.98
C LEU A 50 1.23 -9.86 -4.75
N LEU A 51 1.98 -9.48 -5.77
CA LEU A 51 2.74 -8.23 -5.81
C LEU A 51 2.34 -7.44 -7.05
N SER A 52 2.16 -6.12 -6.94
CA SER A 52 2.10 -5.27 -8.13
C SER A 52 3.47 -4.71 -8.46
N ALA A 53 3.81 -4.75 -9.76
CA ALA A 53 5.15 -4.43 -10.26
C ALA A 53 5.50 -2.96 -10.06
N ALA A 54 6.80 -2.68 -9.81
CA ALA A 54 7.36 -1.34 -9.69
C ALA A 54 7.49 -0.66 -11.07
N MET A 55 6.38 -0.53 -11.76
CA MET A 55 6.31 0.05 -13.10
C MET A 55 5.50 1.35 -13.07
N ASP A 56 5.97 2.32 -13.85
CA ASP A 56 5.26 3.57 -14.09
C ASP A 56 3.83 3.27 -14.60
N THR A 57 2.87 4.05 -14.14
CA THR A 57 1.43 3.91 -14.43
C THR A 57 0.77 2.60 -13.94
N VAL A 58 1.53 1.66 -13.38
CA VAL A 58 1.03 0.41 -12.80
C VAL A 58 0.89 0.53 -11.28
N THR A 59 1.99 0.80 -10.56
CA THR A 59 1.97 0.84 -9.10
C THR A 59 2.34 2.21 -8.57
N GLU A 60 1.31 2.97 -8.31
CA GLU A 60 1.33 4.19 -7.51
C GLU A 60 0.56 3.99 -6.20
N ALA A 61 0.40 5.04 -5.39
CA ALA A 61 -0.23 4.95 -4.07
C ALA A 61 -1.60 4.25 -4.10
N ARG A 62 -2.43 4.53 -5.11
CA ARG A 62 -3.77 3.93 -5.24
C ARG A 62 -3.70 2.41 -5.41
N MET A 63 -2.83 1.91 -6.28
CA MET A 63 -2.64 0.47 -6.49
C MET A 63 -2.01 -0.17 -5.26
N ALA A 64 -0.98 0.45 -4.66
CA ALA A 64 -0.33 -0.06 -3.45
C ALA A 64 -1.33 -0.22 -2.29
N ILE A 65 -2.23 0.76 -2.10
CA ILE A 65 -3.32 0.68 -1.11
C ILE A 65 -4.28 -0.47 -1.41
N ALA A 66 -4.68 -0.63 -2.66
CA ALA A 66 -5.58 -1.71 -3.06
C ALA A 66 -4.97 -3.09 -2.81
N MET A 67 -3.69 -3.26 -3.17
CA MET A 67 -2.94 -4.51 -2.94
C MET A 67 -2.80 -4.81 -1.45
N ALA A 68 -2.42 -3.82 -0.63
CA ALA A 68 -2.28 -3.98 0.82
C ALA A 68 -3.59 -4.41 1.49
N ARG A 69 -4.72 -3.80 1.11
CA ARG A 69 -6.06 -4.15 1.63
C ARG A 69 -6.47 -5.59 1.34
N GLN A 70 -5.96 -6.17 0.26
CA GLN A 70 -6.21 -7.57 -0.09
C GLN A 70 -5.20 -8.54 0.55
N GLY A 71 -4.16 -8.02 1.22
CA GLY A 71 -3.14 -8.85 1.87
C GLY A 71 -1.90 -9.11 1.00
N GLY A 72 -1.82 -8.51 -0.18
CA GLY A 72 -0.64 -8.46 -1.02
C GLY A 72 0.22 -7.23 -0.74
N ILE A 73 1.08 -6.84 -1.68
CA ILE A 73 1.94 -5.66 -1.58
C ILE A 73 2.09 -4.95 -2.93
N GLY A 74 2.08 -3.63 -2.91
CA GLY A 74 2.43 -2.81 -4.07
C GLY A 74 3.85 -2.25 -3.94
N ILE A 75 4.63 -2.36 -5.01
CA ILE A 75 5.97 -1.79 -5.07
C ILE A 75 5.92 -0.51 -5.89
N LEU A 76 6.10 0.63 -5.23
CA LEU A 76 6.09 1.93 -5.89
C LEU A 76 7.27 2.04 -6.87
N HIS A 77 7.00 2.55 -8.07
CA HIS A 77 8.05 2.77 -9.06
C HIS A 77 8.94 3.97 -8.69
N ARG A 78 10.12 4.02 -9.30
CA ARG A 78 11.13 5.07 -9.04
C ARG A 78 11.11 6.24 -10.03
N ASN A 79 10.22 6.22 -11.02
CA ASN A 79 10.12 7.29 -12.02
C ASN A 79 9.33 8.49 -11.47
N LEU A 80 9.81 9.02 -10.35
CA LEU A 80 9.26 10.12 -9.57
C LEU A 80 10.42 10.90 -8.93
N SER A 81 10.21 12.15 -8.60
CA SER A 81 11.12 12.85 -7.69
C SER A 81 11.10 12.21 -6.30
N ILE A 82 12.12 12.49 -5.50
CA ILE A 82 12.20 11.99 -4.11
C ILE A 82 10.98 12.45 -3.30
N GLU A 83 10.58 13.70 -3.47
CA GLU A 83 9.45 14.32 -2.78
C GLU A 83 8.13 13.68 -3.18
N GLU A 84 7.91 13.43 -4.46
CA GLU A 84 6.70 12.78 -4.97
C GLU A 84 6.62 11.32 -4.50
N GLN A 85 7.72 10.56 -4.59
CA GLN A 85 7.72 9.18 -4.09
C GLN A 85 7.46 9.14 -2.58
N ALA A 86 8.09 10.03 -1.80
CA ALA A 86 7.83 10.15 -0.37
C ALA A 86 6.37 10.53 -0.08
N ALA A 87 5.76 11.40 -0.89
CA ALA A 87 4.34 11.74 -0.75
C ALA A 87 3.44 10.52 -0.99
N GLN A 88 3.72 9.72 -2.00
CA GLN A 88 3.00 8.47 -2.25
C GLN A 88 3.13 7.47 -1.09
N VAL A 89 4.35 7.30 -0.54
CA VAL A 89 4.56 6.45 0.63
C VAL A 89 3.73 6.93 1.82
N ARG A 90 3.74 8.24 2.11
CA ARG A 90 2.90 8.81 3.18
C ARG A 90 1.41 8.53 2.96
N GLN A 91 0.93 8.64 1.72
CA GLN A 91 -0.47 8.33 1.39
C GLN A 91 -0.80 6.87 1.64
N VAL A 92 0.07 5.93 1.26
CA VAL A 92 -0.11 4.50 1.51
C VAL A 92 -0.14 4.23 3.02
N LYS A 93 0.83 4.76 3.77
CA LYS A 93 0.91 4.56 5.22
C LYS A 93 -0.30 5.12 5.96
N ARG A 94 -0.80 6.29 5.58
CA ARG A 94 -2.05 6.84 6.14
C ARG A 94 -3.27 5.97 5.88
N SER A 95 -3.30 5.24 4.77
CA SER A 95 -4.45 4.38 4.44
C SER A 95 -4.47 3.05 5.21
N GLU A 96 -3.32 2.60 5.71
CA GLU A 96 -3.19 1.34 6.47
C GLU A 96 -3.60 1.49 7.93
N SER A 97 -3.42 2.68 8.48
CA SER A 97 -3.77 2.93 9.86
C SER A 97 -5.24 3.35 9.96
N GLY A 98 -6.07 2.58 10.66
CA GLY A 98 -7.33 3.09 11.20
C GLY A 98 -7.07 4.22 12.22
N MET A 99 -5.81 4.52 12.47
CA MET A 99 -5.29 5.59 13.31
C MET A 99 -4.38 6.46 12.43
N VAL A 100 -4.65 7.74 12.37
CA VAL A 100 -3.80 8.72 11.70
C VAL A 100 -2.68 9.10 12.67
N GLU A 101 -1.47 8.59 12.44
CA GLU A 101 -0.31 8.82 13.33
C GLU A 101 0.20 10.26 13.33
N ASP A 102 -0.08 11.03 12.27
CA ASP A 102 0.29 12.45 12.15
C ASP A 102 -0.91 13.19 11.53
N PRO A 103 -1.97 13.46 12.33
CA PRO A 103 -3.13 14.15 11.84
C PRO A 103 -2.80 15.61 11.54
N VAL A 104 -3.47 16.17 10.53
CA VAL A 104 -3.50 17.63 10.37
C VAL A 104 -4.27 18.19 11.55
N THR A 105 -3.63 19.03 12.35
CA THR A 105 -4.21 19.64 13.53
C THR A 105 -4.34 21.14 13.35
N VAL A 106 -5.17 21.76 14.17
CA VAL A 106 -5.37 23.22 14.24
C VAL A 106 -5.26 23.71 15.65
N GLY A 107 -4.90 24.96 15.84
CA GLY A 107 -4.93 25.63 17.12
C GLY A 107 -6.35 26.04 17.52
N PRO A 108 -6.56 26.42 18.80
CA PRO A 108 -7.88 26.84 19.30
C PRO A 108 -8.37 28.16 18.68
N ASP A 109 -7.45 28.98 18.15
CA ASP A 109 -7.76 30.28 17.54
C ASP A 109 -7.92 30.22 16.03
N ALA A 110 -7.90 29.01 15.43
CA ALA A 110 -8.05 28.84 13.99
C ALA A 110 -9.43 29.34 13.50
N THR A 111 -9.44 30.07 12.41
CA THR A 111 -10.65 30.62 11.81
C THR A 111 -11.42 29.55 11.02
N ILE A 112 -12.73 29.75 10.82
CA ILE A 112 -13.58 28.85 10.03
C ILE A 112 -13.05 28.71 8.60
N ASP A 113 -12.57 29.80 7.99
CA ASP A 113 -12.03 29.79 6.62
C ASP A 113 -10.74 28.97 6.51
N GLU A 114 -9.87 29.04 7.53
CA GLU A 114 -8.68 28.18 7.60
C GLU A 114 -9.05 26.71 7.74
N LEU A 115 -10.03 26.39 8.59
CA LEU A 115 -10.54 25.04 8.77
C LEU A 115 -11.12 24.45 7.49
N ASP A 116 -11.96 25.21 6.78
CA ASP A 116 -12.56 24.76 5.52
C ASP A 116 -11.49 24.56 4.44
N SER A 117 -10.52 25.46 4.35
CA SER A 117 -9.38 25.35 3.45
C SER A 117 -8.54 24.09 3.72
N LEU A 118 -8.24 23.81 5.00
CA LEU A 118 -7.48 22.62 5.40
C LEU A 118 -8.28 21.33 5.13
N CYS A 119 -9.56 21.31 5.48
CA CYS A 119 -10.44 20.18 5.23
C CYS A 119 -10.53 19.87 3.72
N GLY A 120 -10.64 20.91 2.88
CA GLY A 120 -10.66 20.78 1.43
C GLY A 120 -9.32 20.29 0.85
N HIS A 121 -8.21 20.86 1.30
CA HIS A 121 -6.88 20.53 0.82
C HIS A 121 -6.48 19.08 1.18
N TYR A 122 -6.70 18.68 2.43
CA TYR A 122 -6.33 17.36 2.93
C TYR A 122 -7.43 16.31 2.75
N ARG A 123 -8.60 16.71 2.26
CA ARG A 123 -9.79 15.84 2.07
C ARG A 123 -10.17 15.08 3.35
N VAL A 124 -10.15 15.77 4.47
CA VAL A 124 -10.57 15.25 5.78
C VAL A 124 -11.89 15.87 6.20
N SER A 125 -12.67 15.14 6.97
CA SER A 125 -14.00 15.58 7.44
C SER A 125 -13.98 16.18 8.85
N GLY A 126 -12.80 16.24 9.48
CA GLY A 126 -12.61 16.80 10.82
C GLY A 126 -11.14 16.94 11.14
N LEU A 127 -10.83 17.88 12.02
CA LEU A 127 -9.48 18.23 12.44
C LEU A 127 -9.41 18.20 13.97
N PRO A 128 -8.40 17.52 14.56
CA PRO A 128 -8.13 17.66 15.98
C PRO A 128 -7.68 19.08 16.30
N VAL A 129 -8.19 19.63 17.38
CA VAL A 129 -7.78 20.92 17.94
C VAL A 129 -6.76 20.65 19.04
N VAL A 130 -5.57 21.21 18.91
CA VAL A 130 -4.47 21.03 19.86
C VAL A 130 -3.96 22.38 20.35
N ASN A 131 -3.44 22.42 21.57
CA ASN A 131 -2.73 23.59 22.06
C ASN A 131 -1.27 23.62 21.55
N GLU A 132 -0.50 24.65 21.97
CA GLU A 132 0.92 24.79 21.58
C GLU A 132 1.82 23.62 22.01
N ASP A 133 1.45 22.91 23.09
CA ASP A 133 2.17 21.74 23.60
C ASP A 133 1.82 20.44 22.85
N GLY A 134 0.90 20.50 21.85
CA GLY A 134 0.40 19.34 21.16
C GLY A 134 -0.67 18.53 21.92
N THR A 135 -1.14 19.04 23.06
CA THR A 135 -2.22 18.37 23.82
C THR A 135 -3.55 18.54 23.12
N LEU A 136 -4.28 17.44 22.95
CA LEU A 136 -5.59 17.43 22.32
C LEU A 136 -6.60 18.17 23.20
N LEU A 137 -7.22 19.21 22.65
CA LEU A 137 -8.30 20.00 23.28
C LEU A 137 -9.68 19.52 22.84
N GLY A 138 -9.80 19.04 21.61
CA GLY A 138 -11.06 18.61 21.03
C GLY A 138 -10.91 18.22 19.57
N ILE A 139 -12.05 18.07 18.91
CA ILE A 139 -12.14 17.83 17.48
C ILE A 139 -13.21 18.75 16.90
N ILE A 140 -12.93 19.32 15.73
CA ILE A 140 -13.90 20.07 14.94
C ILE A 140 -14.17 19.31 13.64
N THR A 141 -15.43 19.24 13.24
CA THR A 141 -15.85 18.51 12.04
C THR A 141 -16.61 19.41 11.08
N ASN A 142 -16.76 18.97 9.83
CA ASN A 142 -17.56 19.68 8.81
C ASN A 142 -19.04 19.89 9.24
N ARG A 143 -19.53 19.17 10.26
CA ARG A 143 -20.87 19.38 10.79
C ARG A 143 -20.93 20.61 11.71
N ASP A 144 -19.82 20.94 12.35
CA ASP A 144 -19.71 22.05 13.28
C ASP A 144 -19.47 23.38 12.53
N LEU A 145 -19.09 23.30 11.24
CA LEU A 145 -18.83 24.43 10.35
C LEU A 145 -20.07 24.90 9.55
N ARG A 146 -21.25 24.28 9.75
CA ARG A 146 -22.49 24.58 9.03
C ARG A 146 -23.45 25.48 9.78
#